data_b0e0865b51e0d924ae37fa1f4d5931c5
#
_entry.id   b0e0865b51e0d924ae37fa1f4d5931c5
#
_cell.length_a   1.000
_cell.length_b   1.000
_cell.length_c   1.000
_cell.angle_alpha   90.00
_cell.angle_beta   90.00
_cell.angle_gamma   90.00
#
_symmetry.space_group_name_H-M   'P 1'
#
loop_
_entity.id
_entity.type
_entity.pdbx_description
1 polymer ?
#
loop_
_entity_poly.entity_id
_entity_poly.type
_entity_poly.pdbx_seq_one_letter_code
_entity_poly.pdbx_strand_id
1 'polypeptide(L)'
;MTTMGIIFANIYDSSLGDLTNKRTMASLPYGGRYRQVDFSLSNMTNSGIRHIGIITKNNYQSLMNHIGSGQEWDLELMEGGLEYLTPFSTGKNAQYRGKLEALHTAMDFLAYSKEEFVVLVDSGVLCAMDFRPVVEAHAASGADVTVVVKKGVCNGEKQLDLAVLENEEGVVEEMICDHCPEENFLAGMGIFVLRREYLMEQVKEAVAHAHYRLERDFLIPQFNKQKLKVNTFHFDGLALYNESTLEFFNNSMALLDPSVRKGLFGNPDLTIYTKVRDEVPSYYGEDAEINDCIVADGCKLEGEAERCILFRGVQLCKDAEIEDCIIMQDTVIGEGAELKYVILDKDVTVPAGAKLRGTKNHPYVVKRGETI
;
A
#
# COMPACT_ATOMS: atom_id res chain seq x y z
N MET A 1 -15.68 13.97 16.40
CA MET A 1 -15.76 12.50 16.32
C MET A 1 -14.37 11.97 16.58
N THR A 2 -14.21 11.08 17.55
CA THR A 2 -12.93 10.46 17.84
C THR A 2 -12.76 9.23 16.97
N THR A 3 -11.59 9.10 16.32
CA THR A 3 -11.34 8.07 15.30
C THR A 3 -9.96 7.46 15.49
N MET A 4 -9.88 6.14 15.43
CA MET A 4 -8.64 5.39 15.40
C MET A 4 -8.43 4.75 14.02
N GLY A 5 -7.21 4.31 13.74
CA GLY A 5 -6.86 3.67 12.48
C GLY A 5 -6.35 2.25 12.65
N ILE A 6 -6.65 1.38 11.70
CA ILE A 6 -6.01 0.07 11.56
C ILE A 6 -5.51 -0.09 10.12
N ILE A 7 -4.23 -0.41 9.97
CA ILE A 7 -3.58 -0.67 8.69
C ILE A 7 -3.27 -2.17 8.58
N PHE A 8 -3.72 -2.80 7.49
CA PHE A 8 -3.37 -4.17 7.16
C PHE A 8 -2.10 -4.20 6.31
N ALA A 9 -1.01 -4.73 6.85
CA ALA A 9 0.31 -4.65 6.22
C ALA A 9 0.66 -5.79 5.25
N ASN A 10 -0.14 -6.88 5.22
CA ASN A 10 0.22 -8.13 4.55
C ASN A 10 -0.91 -8.73 3.68
N ILE A 11 -1.76 -7.91 3.04
CA ILE A 11 -2.92 -8.43 2.32
C ILE A 11 -2.51 -9.17 1.03
N TYR A 12 -1.65 -8.56 0.21
CA TYR A 12 -1.26 -9.08 -1.11
C TYR A 12 0.19 -9.58 -1.18
N ASP A 13 0.80 -9.97 -0.05
CA ASP A 13 2.20 -10.44 -0.02
C ASP A 13 2.45 -11.55 -1.05
N SER A 14 1.53 -12.50 -1.20
CA SER A 14 1.67 -13.62 -2.13
C SER A 14 1.63 -13.21 -3.61
N SER A 15 0.89 -12.15 -3.95
CA SER A 15 0.74 -11.69 -5.33
C SER A 15 1.92 -10.86 -5.82
N LEU A 16 2.71 -10.31 -4.89
CA LEU A 16 3.94 -9.56 -5.17
C LEU A 16 5.19 -10.46 -5.26
N GLY A 17 5.03 -11.75 -5.06
CA GLY A 17 6.06 -12.76 -5.29
C GLY A 17 7.38 -12.47 -4.58
N ASP A 18 8.45 -12.43 -5.35
CA ASP A 18 9.82 -12.27 -4.83
C ASP A 18 10.06 -10.93 -4.11
N LEU A 19 9.30 -9.90 -4.41
CA LEU A 19 9.42 -8.58 -3.78
C LEU A 19 9.03 -8.58 -2.30
N THR A 20 8.24 -9.57 -1.85
CA THR A 20 7.77 -9.71 -0.46
C THR A 20 8.39 -10.86 0.31
N ASN A 21 9.33 -11.61 -0.28
CA ASN A 21 10.00 -12.74 0.37
C ASN A 21 10.69 -12.38 1.70
N LYS A 22 11.19 -11.15 1.85
CA LYS A 22 11.91 -10.68 3.05
C LYS A 22 11.29 -9.43 3.69
N ARG A 23 10.07 -9.06 3.26
CA ARG A 23 9.36 -7.88 3.78
C ARG A 23 7.86 -8.02 3.58
N THR A 24 7.08 -7.22 4.33
CA THR A 24 5.66 -7.05 4.09
C THR A 24 5.43 -6.20 2.84
N MET A 25 4.29 -6.35 2.19
CA MET A 25 3.84 -5.47 1.11
C MET A 25 3.86 -4.00 1.54
N ALA A 26 3.38 -3.68 2.75
CA ALA A 26 3.40 -2.33 3.32
C ALA A 26 4.79 -1.69 3.35
N SER A 27 5.86 -2.49 3.45
CA SER A 27 7.24 -2.00 3.47
C SER A 27 7.93 -2.02 2.11
N LEU A 28 7.20 -2.30 1.02
CA LEU A 28 7.75 -2.26 -0.33
C LEU A 28 8.15 -0.82 -0.71
N PRO A 29 9.38 -0.60 -1.21
CA PRO A 29 9.83 0.72 -1.63
C PRO A 29 9.03 1.26 -2.80
N TYR A 30 8.75 2.57 -2.80
CA TYR A 30 7.98 3.25 -3.84
C TYR A 30 8.53 4.65 -4.13
N GLY A 31 8.56 5.06 -5.39
CA GLY A 31 8.88 6.42 -5.82
C GLY A 31 10.25 6.95 -5.38
N GLY A 32 11.28 6.09 -5.32
CA GLY A 32 12.66 6.44 -5.00
C GLY A 32 12.96 6.55 -3.50
N ARG A 33 12.02 6.98 -2.65
CA ARG A 33 12.27 7.25 -1.22
C ARG A 33 11.20 6.77 -0.25
N TYR A 34 9.96 6.58 -0.71
CA TYR A 34 8.81 6.17 0.11
C TYR A 34 8.73 4.66 0.28
N ARG A 35 7.79 4.24 1.14
CA ARG A 35 7.24 2.90 1.17
C ARG A 35 5.71 2.96 1.10
N GLN A 36 5.05 1.89 0.74
CA GLN A 36 3.59 1.89 0.56
C GLN A 36 2.85 2.32 1.83
N VAL A 37 3.28 1.88 3.01
CA VAL A 37 2.68 2.26 4.30
C VAL A 37 2.71 3.75 4.59
N ASP A 38 3.66 4.49 4.01
CA ASP A 38 3.80 5.93 4.23
C ASP A 38 2.54 6.69 3.81
N PHE A 39 1.85 6.22 2.75
CA PHE A 39 0.58 6.79 2.29
C PHE A 39 -0.54 6.60 3.31
N SER A 40 -0.75 5.37 3.77
CA SER A 40 -1.80 5.07 4.75
C SER A 40 -1.57 5.81 6.08
N LEU A 41 -0.33 5.83 6.59
CA LEU A 41 0.04 6.57 7.80
C LEU A 41 -0.16 8.08 7.63
N SER A 42 0.31 8.65 6.51
CA SER A 42 0.19 10.08 6.25
C SER A 42 -1.27 10.52 6.10
N ASN A 43 -2.09 9.74 5.40
CA ASN A 43 -3.52 10.01 5.28
C ASN A 43 -4.20 10.01 6.65
N MET A 44 -3.89 9.05 7.51
CA MET A 44 -4.42 8.99 8.87
C MET A 44 -4.00 10.19 9.70
N THR A 45 -2.72 10.53 9.70
CA THR A 45 -2.21 11.63 10.52
C THR A 45 -2.65 13.00 10.02
N ASN A 46 -2.71 13.21 8.69
CA ASN A 46 -3.29 14.42 8.10
C ASN A 46 -4.79 14.58 8.43
N SER A 47 -5.48 13.47 8.63
CA SER A 47 -6.89 13.43 9.05
C SER A 47 -7.09 13.59 10.57
N GLY A 48 -6.00 13.77 11.32
CA GLY A 48 -6.05 13.92 12.79
C GLY A 48 -6.18 12.59 13.54
N ILE A 49 -6.07 11.45 12.89
CA ILE A 49 -6.05 10.13 13.51
C ILE A 49 -4.66 9.90 14.11
N ARG A 50 -4.59 9.78 15.45
CA ARG A 50 -3.34 9.68 16.20
C ARG A 50 -3.18 8.35 16.96
N HIS A 51 -4.16 7.49 16.93
CA HIS A 51 -4.13 6.15 17.51
C HIS A 51 -4.24 5.14 16.39
N ILE A 52 -3.11 4.50 16.02
CA ILE A 52 -3.01 3.69 14.81
C ILE A 52 -2.40 2.34 15.15
N GLY A 53 -3.12 1.27 14.83
CA GLY A 53 -2.63 -0.11 14.88
C GLY A 53 -2.19 -0.61 13.51
N ILE A 54 -1.02 -1.22 13.41
CA ILE A 54 -0.56 -1.89 12.19
C ILE A 54 -0.58 -3.39 12.39
N ILE A 55 -1.52 -4.06 11.74
CA ILE A 55 -1.62 -5.52 11.77
C ILE A 55 -0.60 -6.11 10.80
N THR A 56 0.25 -6.99 11.32
CA THR A 56 1.31 -7.67 10.55
C THR A 56 1.19 -9.19 10.64
N LYS A 57 1.78 -9.90 9.68
CA LYS A 57 1.94 -11.38 9.71
C LYS A 57 3.41 -11.75 9.88
N ASN A 58 4.07 -11.97 8.75
CA ASN A 58 5.47 -12.37 8.65
C ASN A 58 6.31 -11.20 8.11
N ASN A 59 7.63 -11.33 8.13
CA ASN A 59 8.57 -10.43 7.47
C ASN A 59 8.43 -8.95 7.85
N TYR A 60 7.86 -8.65 9.03
CA TYR A 60 7.56 -7.28 9.46
C TYR A 60 8.78 -6.48 9.97
N GLN A 61 9.95 -7.10 10.12
CA GLN A 61 11.14 -6.41 10.61
C GLN A 61 11.52 -5.18 9.75
N SER A 62 11.40 -5.32 8.42
CA SER A 62 11.65 -4.20 7.49
C SER A 62 10.66 -3.06 7.68
N LEU A 63 9.41 -3.36 8.02
CA LEU A 63 8.38 -2.38 8.32
C LEU A 63 8.69 -1.64 9.61
N MET A 64 8.97 -2.37 10.69
CA MET A 64 9.33 -1.79 12.00
C MET A 64 10.58 -0.92 11.90
N ASN A 65 11.61 -1.36 11.17
CA ASN A 65 12.83 -0.57 10.97
C ASN A 65 12.59 0.73 10.18
N HIS A 66 11.58 0.76 9.32
CA HIS A 66 11.22 1.96 8.57
C HIS A 66 10.43 2.95 9.41
N ILE A 67 9.37 2.49 10.02
CA ILE A 67 8.44 3.38 10.76
C ILE A 67 9.02 3.76 12.13
N GLY A 68 9.74 2.84 12.80
CA GLY A 68 10.27 3.06 14.14
C GLY A 68 9.17 3.32 15.16
N SER A 69 9.29 4.43 15.90
CA SER A 69 8.27 4.91 16.85
C SER A 69 7.13 5.71 16.19
N GLY A 70 7.20 5.94 14.87
CA GLY A 70 6.26 6.80 14.16
C GLY A 70 6.57 8.29 14.24
N GLN A 71 7.80 8.67 14.59
CA GLN A 71 8.23 10.05 14.77
C GLN A 71 7.94 10.93 13.54
N GLU A 72 8.21 10.42 12.34
CA GLU A 72 8.01 11.16 11.08
C GLU A 72 6.54 11.52 10.83
N TRP A 73 5.61 10.81 11.48
CA TRP A 73 4.17 11.01 11.40
C TRP A 73 3.59 11.64 12.68
N ASP A 74 4.45 12.10 13.61
CA ASP A 74 4.03 12.66 14.89
C ASP A 74 3.14 11.70 15.71
N LEU A 75 3.54 10.40 15.72
CA LEU A 75 2.83 9.32 16.41
C LEU A 75 3.57 8.80 17.65
N GLU A 76 4.67 9.42 18.05
CA GLU A 76 5.39 9.13 19.28
C GLU A 76 4.71 9.77 20.48
N LEU A 77 3.56 9.22 20.90
CA LEU A 77 2.68 9.77 21.93
C LEU A 77 2.67 8.90 23.18
N MET A 78 2.40 9.49 24.33
CA MET A 78 2.26 8.76 25.61
C MET A 78 0.92 8.01 25.71
N GLU A 79 -0.16 8.52 25.10
CA GLU A 79 -1.46 7.86 24.97
C GLU A 79 -1.86 7.84 23.50
N GLY A 80 -2.30 6.69 23.00
CA GLY A 80 -2.51 6.47 21.58
C GLY A 80 -1.18 6.22 20.87
N GLY A 81 -0.96 6.87 19.71
CA GLY A 81 0.26 6.70 18.93
C GLY A 81 0.23 5.46 18.04
N LEU A 82 1.41 4.92 17.75
CA LEU A 82 1.59 3.80 16.85
C LEU A 82 1.77 2.49 17.61
N GLU A 83 0.95 1.48 17.28
CA GLU A 83 1.09 0.13 17.82
C GLU A 83 1.29 -0.92 16.73
N TYR A 84 2.25 -1.84 16.92
CA TYR A 84 2.45 -2.99 16.05
C TYR A 84 1.68 -4.19 16.58
N LEU A 85 0.65 -4.59 15.85
CA LEU A 85 -0.23 -5.72 16.19
C LEU A 85 0.31 -6.99 15.52
N THR A 86 1.25 -7.65 16.19
CA THR A 86 1.94 -8.82 15.66
C THR A 86 1.20 -10.12 16.03
N PRO A 87 1.27 -11.19 15.21
CA PRO A 87 0.52 -12.43 15.42
C PRO A 87 0.93 -13.19 16.68
N PHE A 88 2.12 -12.92 17.21
CA PHE A 88 2.66 -13.65 18.38
C PHE A 88 2.30 -13.03 19.72
N SER A 89 1.68 -11.86 19.76
CA SER A 89 1.26 -11.19 21.00
C SER A 89 0.24 -11.99 21.80
N THR A 90 -0.53 -12.89 21.15
CA THR A 90 -1.59 -13.69 21.76
C THR A 90 -1.22 -15.16 21.99
N GLY A 91 0.02 -15.57 21.74
CA GLY A 91 0.50 -16.96 21.93
C GLY A 91 -0.07 -18.00 20.95
N LYS A 92 -0.82 -17.58 19.93
CA LYS A 92 -1.33 -18.44 18.86
C LYS A 92 -0.44 -18.35 17.64
N ASN A 93 -0.02 -19.47 17.07
CA ASN A 93 0.67 -19.52 15.77
C ASN A 93 -0.32 -19.14 14.66
N ALA A 94 -0.44 -17.85 14.34
CA ALA A 94 -1.47 -17.40 13.44
C ALA A 94 -0.88 -16.85 12.12
N GLN A 95 -1.03 -17.65 11.07
CA GLN A 95 -1.19 -17.08 9.74
C GLN A 95 -2.67 -16.71 9.61
N TYR A 96 -3.00 -15.42 9.56
CA TYR A 96 -4.37 -14.98 9.38
C TYR A 96 -4.91 -15.43 8.02
N ARG A 97 -6.10 -16.01 8.01
CA ARG A 97 -6.84 -16.42 6.82
C ARG A 97 -7.57 -15.24 6.14
N GLY A 98 -7.77 -14.15 6.88
CA GLY A 98 -8.39 -12.94 6.39
C GLY A 98 -8.40 -11.81 7.42
N LYS A 99 -8.97 -10.67 7.04
CA LYS A 99 -9.00 -9.44 7.85
C LYS A 99 -9.75 -9.62 9.18
N LEU A 100 -10.84 -10.41 9.22
CA LEU A 100 -11.61 -10.64 10.44
C LEU A 100 -10.80 -11.42 11.47
N GLU A 101 -10.05 -12.44 11.06
CA GLU A 101 -9.19 -13.19 11.97
C GLU A 101 -8.02 -12.31 12.47
N ALA A 102 -7.47 -11.47 11.60
CA ALA A 102 -6.46 -10.49 11.96
C ALA A 102 -6.98 -9.48 13.00
N LEU A 103 -8.17 -8.94 12.80
CA LEU A 103 -8.85 -8.06 13.75
C LEU A 103 -9.17 -8.76 15.08
N HIS A 104 -9.50 -10.06 15.04
CA HIS A 104 -9.75 -10.82 16.24
C HIS A 104 -8.50 -10.94 17.13
N THR A 105 -7.31 -11.01 16.54
CA THR A 105 -6.06 -11.00 17.32
C THR A 105 -5.70 -9.61 17.86
N ALA A 106 -6.27 -8.57 17.27
CA ALA A 106 -6.12 -7.17 17.68
C ALA A 106 -7.25 -6.70 18.66
N MET A 107 -8.04 -7.62 19.20
CA MET A 107 -9.21 -7.26 20.05
C MET A 107 -8.84 -6.47 21.29
N ASP A 108 -7.70 -6.75 21.91
CA ASP A 108 -7.25 -6.01 23.08
C ASP A 108 -6.96 -4.54 22.72
N PHE A 109 -6.31 -4.28 21.60
CA PHE A 109 -6.08 -2.94 21.05
C PHE A 109 -7.40 -2.19 20.84
N LEU A 110 -8.40 -2.85 20.23
CA LEU A 110 -9.73 -2.27 20.04
C LEU A 110 -10.46 -2.06 21.37
N ALA A 111 -10.34 -2.97 22.33
CA ALA A 111 -11.05 -2.91 23.60
C ALA A 111 -10.52 -1.80 24.54
N TYR A 112 -9.21 -1.57 24.53
CA TYR A 112 -8.59 -0.51 25.33
C TYR A 112 -8.72 0.88 24.72
N SER A 113 -9.05 0.95 23.44
CA SER A 113 -9.27 2.21 22.71
C SER A 113 -10.55 2.91 23.18
N LYS A 114 -10.54 4.24 23.12
CA LYS A 114 -11.65 5.10 23.56
C LYS A 114 -12.40 5.74 22.40
N GLU A 115 -11.89 5.61 21.19
CA GLU A 115 -12.41 6.21 19.97
C GLU A 115 -13.75 5.58 19.58
N GLU A 116 -14.62 6.42 19.00
CA GLU A 116 -15.95 5.99 18.54
C GLU A 116 -15.90 5.23 17.23
N PHE A 117 -15.04 5.70 16.30
CA PHE A 117 -14.94 5.15 14.94
C PHE A 117 -13.59 4.51 14.69
N VAL A 118 -13.58 3.55 13.77
CA VAL A 118 -12.36 2.90 13.25
C VAL A 118 -12.32 3.07 11.74
N VAL A 119 -11.18 3.53 11.22
CA VAL A 119 -10.85 3.50 9.79
C VAL A 119 -9.92 2.31 9.55
N LEU A 120 -10.38 1.35 8.76
CA LEU A 120 -9.60 0.20 8.30
C LEU A 120 -9.02 0.53 6.93
N VAL A 121 -7.74 0.29 6.72
CA VAL A 121 -7.04 0.62 5.46
C VAL A 121 -6.13 -0.53 5.03
N ASP A 122 -6.25 -0.92 3.77
CA ASP A 122 -5.30 -1.82 3.11
C ASP A 122 -4.08 -1.02 2.61
N SER A 123 -2.88 -1.45 2.98
CA SER A 123 -1.64 -0.72 2.64
C SER A 123 -1.23 -0.81 1.15
N GLY A 124 -1.98 -1.54 0.32
CA GLY A 124 -1.74 -1.63 -1.13
C GLY A 124 -2.27 -0.46 -1.94
N VAL A 125 -3.06 0.40 -1.32
CA VAL A 125 -3.67 1.56 -1.99
C VAL A 125 -2.82 2.81 -1.76
N LEU A 126 -2.35 3.41 -2.83
CA LEU A 126 -1.57 4.64 -2.82
C LEU A 126 -2.45 5.80 -3.28
N CYS A 127 -2.83 6.66 -2.36
CA CYS A 127 -3.61 7.88 -2.62
C CYS A 127 -3.29 8.95 -1.57
N ALA A 128 -3.59 10.20 -1.86
CA ALA A 128 -3.64 11.29 -0.89
C ALA A 128 -5.11 11.55 -0.54
N MET A 129 -5.53 11.17 0.68
CA MET A 129 -6.93 11.22 1.12
C MET A 129 -7.06 11.79 2.53
N ASP A 130 -8.03 12.66 2.71
CA ASP A 130 -8.52 13.08 4.02
C ASP A 130 -9.67 12.18 4.47
N PHE A 131 -9.51 11.51 5.61
CA PHE A 131 -10.54 10.63 6.16
C PHE A 131 -11.64 11.38 6.94
N ARG A 132 -11.46 12.65 7.27
CA ARG A 132 -12.47 13.43 8.02
C ARG A 132 -13.83 13.45 7.31
N PRO A 133 -13.93 13.80 6.02
CA PRO A 133 -15.21 13.75 5.30
C PRO A 133 -15.80 12.34 5.23
N VAL A 134 -14.96 11.29 5.15
CA VAL A 134 -15.42 9.90 5.11
C VAL A 134 -16.10 9.51 6.42
N VAL A 135 -15.48 9.84 7.57
CA VAL A 135 -16.01 9.59 8.90
C VAL A 135 -17.29 10.41 9.15
N GLU A 136 -17.33 11.67 8.71
CA GLU A 136 -18.51 12.53 8.80
C GLU A 136 -19.67 11.96 7.97
N ALA A 137 -19.43 11.52 6.76
CA ALA A 137 -20.44 10.87 5.91
C ALA A 137 -20.95 9.57 6.56
N HIS A 138 -20.06 8.77 7.14
CA HIS A 138 -20.45 7.56 7.87
C HIS A 138 -21.37 7.88 9.04
N ALA A 139 -21.00 8.84 9.89
CA ALA A 139 -21.80 9.24 11.04
C ALA A 139 -23.17 9.80 10.64
N ALA A 140 -23.25 10.57 9.55
CA ALA A 140 -24.48 11.16 9.05
C ALA A 140 -25.43 10.15 8.40
N SER A 141 -24.89 9.11 7.72
CA SER A 141 -25.67 8.10 7.01
C SER A 141 -26.44 7.15 7.93
N GLY A 142 -25.99 7.00 9.17
CA GLY A 142 -26.49 5.99 10.11
C GLY A 142 -26.33 4.57 9.58
N ALA A 143 -25.33 4.34 8.72
CA ALA A 143 -24.96 3.03 8.22
C ALA A 143 -24.10 2.27 9.23
N ASP A 144 -24.06 0.96 9.11
CA ASP A 144 -23.19 0.09 9.92
C ASP A 144 -21.74 0.12 9.40
N VAL A 145 -21.59 0.24 8.08
CA VAL A 145 -20.29 0.30 7.38
C VAL A 145 -20.36 1.34 6.27
N THR A 146 -19.33 2.16 6.16
CA THR A 146 -19.08 2.96 4.95
C THR A 146 -17.87 2.38 4.22
N VAL A 147 -18.05 2.13 2.92
CA VAL A 147 -16.99 1.66 2.02
C VAL A 147 -16.53 2.83 1.17
N VAL A 148 -15.23 3.08 1.15
CA VAL A 148 -14.66 4.04 0.19
C VAL A 148 -14.55 3.35 -1.16
N VAL A 149 -15.12 3.98 -2.18
CA VAL A 149 -15.23 3.42 -3.52
C VAL A 149 -14.72 4.40 -4.58
N LYS A 150 -14.30 3.84 -5.71
CA LYS A 150 -13.91 4.59 -6.89
C LYS A 150 -14.52 3.96 -8.13
N LYS A 151 -14.80 4.77 -9.16
CA LYS A 151 -15.27 4.23 -10.44
C LYS A 151 -14.32 3.14 -10.92
N GLY A 152 -14.84 1.93 -11.08
CA GLY A 152 -14.08 0.75 -11.46
C GLY A 152 -13.77 0.72 -12.95
N VAL A 153 -12.61 0.18 -13.28
CA VAL A 153 -12.21 -0.17 -14.64
C VAL A 153 -11.76 -1.62 -14.62
N CYS A 154 -12.40 -2.47 -15.38
CA CYS A 154 -12.01 -3.87 -15.48
C CYS A 154 -11.10 -4.09 -16.68
N ASN A 155 -9.92 -4.63 -16.44
CA ASN A 155 -8.98 -5.03 -17.48
C ASN A 155 -8.97 -6.56 -17.65
N GLY A 156 -10.16 -7.16 -17.72
CA GLY A 156 -10.38 -8.54 -18.17
C GLY A 156 -9.91 -9.69 -17.28
N GLU A 157 -8.83 -9.54 -16.52
CA GLU A 157 -8.26 -10.60 -15.67
C GLU A 157 -8.20 -10.24 -14.17
N LYS A 158 -8.55 -8.99 -13.81
CA LYS A 158 -8.46 -8.52 -12.43
C LYS A 158 -9.62 -9.06 -11.60
N GLN A 159 -9.30 -9.75 -10.51
CA GLN A 159 -10.25 -10.07 -9.46
C GLN A 159 -10.27 -8.90 -8.45
N LEU A 160 -11.44 -8.35 -8.18
CA LEU A 160 -11.60 -7.29 -7.18
C LEU A 160 -11.95 -7.90 -5.82
N ASP A 161 -11.34 -7.39 -4.76
CA ASP A 161 -11.73 -7.78 -3.39
C ASP A 161 -13.18 -7.40 -3.09
N LEU A 162 -13.64 -6.26 -3.64
CA LEU A 162 -15.01 -5.80 -3.54
C LEU A 162 -15.38 -4.93 -4.74
N ALA A 163 -16.47 -5.28 -5.42
CA ALA A 163 -17.19 -4.42 -6.35
C ALA A 163 -18.54 -4.07 -5.77
N VAL A 164 -18.98 -2.83 -5.94
CA VAL A 164 -20.27 -2.30 -5.47
C VAL A 164 -21.04 -1.76 -6.64
N LEU A 165 -22.32 -2.14 -6.76
CA LEU A 165 -23.25 -1.59 -7.72
C LEU A 165 -24.27 -0.72 -6.99
N GLU A 166 -24.49 0.49 -7.50
CA GLU A 166 -25.44 1.46 -6.98
C GLU A 166 -26.51 1.77 -8.00
N ASN A 167 -27.71 2.11 -7.50
CA ASN A 167 -28.77 2.66 -8.34
C ASN A 167 -28.53 4.17 -8.61
N GLU A 168 -29.44 4.78 -9.36
CA GLU A 168 -29.36 6.22 -9.72
C GLU A 168 -29.42 7.15 -8.51
N GLU A 169 -29.90 6.69 -7.36
CA GLU A 169 -29.98 7.44 -6.12
C GLU A 169 -28.73 7.29 -5.23
N GLY A 170 -27.73 6.49 -5.68
CA GLY A 170 -26.51 6.20 -4.92
C GLY A 170 -26.72 5.19 -3.78
N VAL A 171 -27.78 4.38 -3.85
CA VAL A 171 -28.05 3.31 -2.89
C VAL A 171 -27.42 2.01 -3.41
N VAL A 172 -26.68 1.32 -2.53
CA VAL A 172 -26.08 0.03 -2.88
C VAL A 172 -27.16 -1.01 -3.13
N GLU A 173 -27.14 -1.61 -4.32
CA GLU A 173 -28.05 -2.69 -4.73
C GLU A 173 -27.37 -4.05 -4.68
N GLU A 174 -26.09 -4.13 -5.01
CA GLU A 174 -25.35 -5.37 -5.04
C GLU A 174 -23.89 -5.17 -4.64
N MET A 175 -23.32 -6.17 -3.99
CA MET A 175 -21.89 -6.27 -3.69
C MET A 175 -21.35 -7.61 -4.16
N ILE A 176 -20.21 -7.60 -4.85
CA ILE A 176 -19.57 -8.77 -5.46
C ILE A 176 -18.10 -8.81 -5.04
N CYS A 177 -17.55 -9.98 -4.77
CA CYS A 177 -16.14 -10.18 -4.54
C CYS A 177 -15.55 -11.25 -5.46
N ASP A 178 -14.23 -11.25 -5.57
CA ASP A 178 -13.47 -12.22 -6.39
C ASP A 178 -13.91 -12.22 -7.88
N HIS A 179 -14.56 -11.16 -8.32
CA HIS A 179 -15.08 -11.00 -9.69
C HIS A 179 -15.07 -9.53 -10.10
N CYS A 180 -14.89 -9.28 -11.40
CA CYS A 180 -14.98 -7.94 -11.96
C CYS A 180 -16.22 -7.85 -12.86
N PRO A 181 -17.22 -7.02 -12.52
CA PRO A 181 -18.37 -6.78 -13.38
C PRO A 181 -17.96 -6.15 -14.72
N GLU A 182 -18.72 -6.39 -15.77
CA GLU A 182 -18.39 -5.89 -17.11
C GLU A 182 -18.54 -4.37 -17.23
N GLU A 183 -19.56 -3.77 -16.61
CA GLU A 183 -19.87 -2.34 -16.73
C GLU A 183 -20.46 -1.75 -15.43
N ASN A 184 -20.32 -0.43 -15.25
CA ASN A 184 -21.02 0.40 -14.24
C ASN A 184 -20.89 -0.08 -12.79
N PHE A 185 -19.69 -0.39 -12.36
CA PHE A 185 -19.43 -0.74 -10.97
C PHE A 185 -18.45 0.24 -10.31
N LEU A 186 -18.46 0.22 -8.98
CA LEU A 186 -17.52 0.91 -8.13
C LEU A 186 -16.56 -0.11 -7.49
N ALA A 187 -15.27 0.11 -7.65
CA ALA A 187 -14.27 -0.72 -6.99
C ALA A 187 -14.08 -0.24 -5.54
N GLY A 188 -14.19 -1.14 -4.58
CA GLY A 188 -13.82 -0.89 -3.20
C GLY A 188 -12.33 -0.62 -3.08
N MET A 189 -11.96 0.41 -2.32
CA MET A 189 -10.57 0.84 -2.16
C MET A 189 -9.84 0.11 -1.01
N GLY A 190 -10.45 -0.90 -0.39
CA GLY A 190 -9.89 -1.51 0.82
C GLY A 190 -9.88 -0.56 2.03
N ILE A 191 -10.74 0.46 2.00
CA ILE A 191 -10.90 1.46 3.05
C ILE A 191 -12.33 1.40 3.58
N PHE A 192 -12.48 1.17 4.89
CA PHE A 192 -13.77 1.00 5.54
C PHE A 192 -13.84 1.85 6.80
N VAL A 193 -15.04 2.41 7.07
CA VAL A 193 -15.33 3.12 8.34
C VAL A 193 -16.48 2.42 9.04
N LEU A 194 -16.27 2.13 10.32
CA LEU A 194 -17.26 1.49 11.20
C LEU A 194 -17.23 2.12 12.60
N ARG A 195 -18.28 1.91 13.37
CA ARG A 195 -18.22 2.12 14.82
C ARG A 195 -17.36 1.03 15.47
N ARG A 196 -16.46 1.42 16.37
CA ARG A 196 -15.51 0.50 17.03
C ARG A 196 -16.22 -0.64 17.77
N GLU A 197 -17.26 -0.32 18.55
CA GLU A 197 -18.02 -1.35 19.29
C GLU A 197 -18.71 -2.34 18.36
N TYR A 198 -19.35 -1.83 17.30
CA TYR A 198 -19.98 -2.66 16.29
C TYR A 198 -18.95 -3.60 15.63
N LEU A 199 -17.79 -3.08 15.22
CA LEU A 199 -16.72 -3.89 14.66
C LEU A 199 -16.31 -5.02 15.61
N MET A 200 -16.12 -4.72 16.89
CA MET A 200 -15.72 -5.71 17.89
C MET A 200 -16.73 -6.85 18.05
N GLU A 201 -18.03 -6.53 18.04
CA GLU A 201 -19.12 -7.51 18.12
C GLU A 201 -19.13 -8.41 16.88
N GLN A 202 -19.07 -7.80 15.69
CA GLN A 202 -19.10 -8.53 14.42
C GLN A 202 -17.87 -9.43 14.22
N VAL A 203 -16.69 -8.98 14.62
CA VAL A 203 -15.45 -9.78 14.55
C VAL A 203 -15.55 -11.01 15.46
N LYS A 204 -16.05 -10.86 16.68
CA LYS A 204 -16.24 -11.99 17.61
C LYS A 204 -17.21 -13.03 17.04
N GLU A 205 -18.34 -12.57 16.52
CA GLU A 205 -19.36 -13.44 15.95
C GLU A 205 -18.85 -14.14 14.70
N ALA A 206 -18.23 -13.41 13.78
CA ALA A 206 -17.74 -13.96 12.53
C ALA A 206 -16.68 -15.08 12.77
N VAL A 207 -15.70 -14.83 13.64
CA VAL A 207 -14.64 -15.81 13.92
C VAL A 207 -15.20 -17.05 14.65
N ALA A 208 -16.20 -16.89 15.53
CA ALA A 208 -16.90 -18.00 16.16
C ALA A 208 -17.59 -18.93 15.14
N HIS A 209 -17.99 -18.40 13.98
CA HIS A 209 -18.60 -19.14 12.88
C HIS A 209 -17.61 -19.52 11.76
N ALA A 210 -16.30 -19.41 12.00
CA ALA A 210 -15.23 -19.67 11.03
C ALA A 210 -15.28 -18.77 9.77
N HIS A 211 -15.77 -17.54 9.92
CA HIS A 211 -15.75 -16.51 8.92
C HIS A 211 -14.47 -15.64 9.09
N TYR A 212 -13.65 -15.54 8.07
CA TYR A 212 -12.32 -14.92 8.20
C TYR A 212 -12.08 -13.73 7.28
N ARG A 213 -12.73 -13.69 6.11
CA ARG A 213 -12.61 -12.61 5.14
C ARG A 213 -13.71 -11.56 5.35
N LEU A 214 -13.31 -10.29 5.44
CA LEU A 214 -14.23 -9.18 5.74
C LEU A 214 -15.31 -9.04 4.66
N GLU A 215 -14.89 -8.98 3.40
CA GLU A 215 -15.78 -8.73 2.26
C GLU A 215 -16.66 -9.95 1.99
N ARG A 216 -16.06 -11.12 1.79
CA ARG A 216 -16.73 -12.34 1.34
C ARG A 216 -17.56 -13.02 2.42
N ASP A 217 -17.03 -13.09 3.66
CA ASP A 217 -17.66 -13.89 4.71
C ASP A 217 -18.57 -13.05 5.63
N PHE A 218 -18.42 -11.69 5.62
CA PHE A 218 -19.20 -10.81 6.47
C PHE A 218 -20.01 -9.79 5.66
N LEU A 219 -19.37 -8.85 4.92
CA LEU A 219 -20.10 -7.73 4.30
C LEU A 219 -21.18 -8.22 3.34
N ILE A 220 -20.83 -9.02 2.35
CA ILE A 220 -21.74 -9.49 1.32
C ILE A 220 -22.86 -10.37 1.89
N PRO A 221 -22.58 -11.40 2.73
CA PRO A 221 -23.64 -12.21 3.31
C PRO A 221 -24.61 -11.46 4.24
N GLN A 222 -24.12 -10.49 5.01
CA GLN A 222 -24.98 -9.70 5.90
C GLN A 222 -25.81 -8.69 5.12
N PHE A 223 -25.24 -8.07 4.08
CA PHE A 223 -25.97 -7.20 3.16
C PHE A 223 -27.10 -7.95 2.45
N ASN A 224 -26.80 -9.11 1.86
CA ASN A 224 -27.80 -9.92 1.17
C ASN A 224 -28.95 -10.41 2.08
N LYS A 225 -28.68 -10.58 3.38
CA LYS A 225 -29.71 -10.89 4.39
C LYS A 225 -30.45 -9.64 4.89
N GLN A 226 -30.16 -8.45 4.36
CA GLN A 226 -30.71 -7.16 4.82
C GLN A 226 -30.45 -6.87 6.31
N LYS A 227 -29.33 -7.39 6.84
CA LYS A 227 -28.90 -7.20 8.22
C LYS A 227 -27.77 -6.17 8.36
N LEU A 228 -27.24 -5.68 7.25
CA LEU A 228 -26.17 -4.70 7.19
C LEU A 228 -26.59 -3.53 6.33
N LYS A 229 -26.54 -2.32 6.89
CA LYS A 229 -26.73 -1.08 6.14
C LYS A 229 -25.36 -0.56 5.69
N VAL A 230 -25.15 -0.52 4.39
CA VAL A 230 -23.91 -0.08 3.75
C VAL A 230 -24.10 1.31 3.15
N ASN A 231 -23.17 2.20 3.40
CA ASN A 231 -23.00 3.48 2.73
C ASN A 231 -21.73 3.46 1.89
N THR A 232 -21.70 4.19 0.81
CA THR A 232 -20.49 4.39 0.00
C THR A 232 -19.99 5.82 0.12
N PHE A 233 -18.69 5.98 0.00
CA PHE A 233 -18.05 7.27 -0.12
C PHE A 233 -17.21 7.30 -1.39
N HIS A 234 -17.59 8.13 -2.35
CA HIS A 234 -16.93 8.23 -3.65
C HIS A 234 -15.64 9.03 -3.56
N PHE A 235 -14.52 8.44 -3.96
CA PHE A 235 -13.22 9.10 -4.00
C PHE A 235 -12.85 9.50 -5.43
N ASP A 236 -12.79 10.80 -5.69
CA ASP A 236 -12.48 11.36 -7.02
C ASP A 236 -10.97 11.55 -7.27
N GLY A 237 -10.14 11.47 -6.23
CA GLY A 237 -8.70 11.63 -6.33
C GLY A 237 -7.98 10.50 -7.07
N LEU A 238 -6.68 10.65 -7.27
CA LEU A 238 -5.85 9.57 -7.82
C LEU A 238 -5.69 8.45 -6.80
N ALA A 239 -5.94 7.23 -7.23
CA ALA A 239 -5.65 6.01 -6.47
C ALA A 239 -4.93 4.99 -7.36
N LEU A 240 -3.82 4.45 -6.87
CA LEU A 240 -3.04 3.40 -7.51
C LEU A 240 -3.05 2.16 -6.61
N TYR A 241 -3.20 0.99 -7.19
CA TYR A 241 -3.32 -0.28 -6.47
C TYR A 241 -2.14 -1.17 -6.81
N ASN A 242 -1.33 -1.53 -5.80
CA ASN A 242 -0.17 -2.40 -5.95
C ASN A 242 -0.47 -3.80 -5.41
N GLU A 243 -1.37 -4.50 -6.07
CA GLU A 243 -1.84 -5.84 -5.67
C GLU A 243 -1.06 -6.97 -6.37
N SER A 244 -0.26 -6.63 -7.38
CA SER A 244 0.60 -7.57 -8.11
C SER A 244 1.94 -6.94 -8.50
N THR A 245 2.92 -7.78 -8.88
CA THR A 245 4.24 -7.31 -9.38
C THR A 245 4.10 -6.44 -10.63
N LEU A 246 3.17 -6.77 -11.52
CA LEU A 246 2.93 -5.99 -12.74
C LEU A 246 2.30 -4.62 -12.41
N GLU A 247 1.32 -4.57 -11.53
CA GLU A 247 0.73 -3.31 -11.08
C GLU A 247 1.75 -2.44 -10.35
N PHE A 248 2.56 -3.04 -9.47
CA PHE A 248 3.64 -2.33 -8.82
C PHE A 248 4.62 -1.70 -9.83
N PHE A 249 4.99 -2.45 -10.87
CA PHE A 249 5.84 -1.94 -11.94
C PHE A 249 5.17 -0.78 -12.68
N ASN A 250 3.96 -0.99 -13.20
CA ASN A 250 3.23 0.01 -13.98
C ASN A 250 2.94 1.28 -13.15
N ASN A 251 2.51 1.14 -11.91
CA ASN A 251 2.21 2.26 -11.00
C ASN A 251 3.49 3.01 -10.58
N SER A 252 4.62 2.31 -10.46
CA SER A 252 5.90 2.96 -10.23
C SER A 252 6.32 3.77 -11.46
N MET A 253 6.27 3.17 -12.65
CA MET A 253 6.60 3.88 -13.90
C MET A 253 5.65 5.05 -14.19
N ALA A 254 4.39 4.96 -13.78
CA ALA A 254 3.43 6.06 -13.90
C ALA A 254 3.87 7.33 -13.14
N LEU A 255 4.74 7.22 -12.12
CA LEU A 255 5.30 8.38 -11.44
C LEU A 255 6.18 9.26 -12.34
N LEU A 256 6.64 8.78 -13.48
CA LEU A 256 7.36 9.58 -14.46
C LEU A 256 6.45 10.64 -15.09
N ASP A 257 5.12 10.43 -15.09
CA ASP A 257 4.15 11.44 -15.49
C ASP A 257 3.98 12.51 -14.39
N PRO A 258 4.20 13.81 -14.69
CA PRO A 258 4.01 14.90 -13.74
C PRO A 258 2.59 14.98 -13.17
N SER A 259 1.56 14.58 -13.93
CA SER A 259 0.16 14.60 -13.47
C SER A 259 -0.09 13.58 -12.35
N VAL A 260 0.52 12.40 -12.45
CA VAL A 260 0.47 11.35 -11.42
C VAL A 260 1.19 11.81 -10.15
N ARG A 261 2.39 12.39 -10.29
CA ARG A 261 3.11 12.97 -9.14
C ARG A 261 2.30 14.05 -8.46
N LYS A 262 1.68 14.95 -9.24
CA LYS A 262 0.82 16.00 -8.70
C LYS A 262 -0.41 15.41 -7.99
N GLY A 263 -0.99 14.34 -8.50
CA GLY A 263 -2.13 13.66 -7.88
C GLY A 263 -1.81 13.03 -6.53
N LEU A 264 -0.59 12.51 -6.34
CA LEU A 264 -0.17 11.86 -5.09
C LEU A 264 0.49 12.85 -4.10
N PHE A 265 1.27 13.82 -4.57
CA PHE A 265 2.14 14.64 -3.73
C PHE A 265 1.88 16.15 -3.85
N GLY A 266 0.96 16.55 -4.71
CA GLY A 266 0.76 17.97 -5.04
C GLY A 266 -0.16 18.73 -4.08
N ASN A 267 -0.84 18.07 -3.15
CA ASN A 267 -1.68 18.72 -2.15
C ASN A 267 -0.88 19.00 -0.88
N PRO A 268 -0.61 20.27 -0.52
CA PRO A 268 0.18 20.61 0.67
C PRO A 268 -0.52 20.21 1.99
N ASP A 269 -1.84 20.15 2.00
CA ASP A 269 -2.62 19.75 3.19
C ASP A 269 -2.63 18.22 3.41
N LEU A 270 -2.21 17.46 2.41
CA LEU A 270 -2.16 15.99 2.42
C LEU A 270 -0.73 15.49 2.12
N THR A 271 0.25 16.09 2.77
CA THR A 271 1.67 15.70 2.59
C THR A 271 1.90 14.24 2.94
N ILE A 272 2.56 13.52 2.05
CA ILE A 272 3.01 12.16 2.31
C ILE A 272 4.36 12.20 3.01
N TYR A 273 4.37 11.89 4.30
CA TYR A 273 5.58 11.80 5.12
C TYR A 273 6.30 10.49 4.87
N THR A 274 7.60 10.45 5.12
CA THR A 274 8.41 9.25 5.05
C THR A 274 9.64 9.40 5.95
N LYS A 275 10.28 8.30 6.27
CA LYS A 275 11.51 8.31 7.06
C LYS A 275 12.59 9.15 6.40
N VAL A 276 13.05 10.17 7.11
CA VAL A 276 14.19 11.00 6.69
C VAL A 276 15.48 10.20 6.84
N ARG A 277 16.36 10.33 5.87
CA ARG A 277 17.72 9.79 5.91
C ARG A 277 18.69 10.88 5.47
N ASP A 278 19.80 10.96 6.17
CA ASP A 278 20.90 11.86 5.83
C ASP A 278 21.78 11.16 4.79
N GLU A 279 21.52 11.43 3.53
CA GLU A 279 22.31 10.92 2.40
C GLU A 279 23.01 12.08 1.70
N VAL A 280 24.13 11.77 1.04
CA VAL A 280 24.84 12.76 0.22
C VAL A 280 24.05 13.07 -1.06
N PRO A 281 24.25 14.24 -1.68
CA PRO A 281 23.68 14.51 -3.01
C PRO A 281 24.15 13.48 -4.03
N SER A 282 23.31 13.23 -5.04
CA SER A 282 23.67 12.32 -6.13
C SER A 282 24.73 12.94 -7.05
N TYR A 283 25.68 12.10 -7.45
CA TYR A 283 26.75 12.45 -8.39
C TYR A 283 26.42 11.98 -9.80
N TYR A 284 26.67 12.85 -10.78
CA TYR A 284 26.53 12.56 -12.19
C TYR A 284 27.91 12.69 -12.85
N GLY A 285 28.36 11.62 -13.53
CA GLY A 285 29.60 11.61 -14.29
C GLY A 285 29.55 12.54 -15.50
N GLU A 286 30.71 12.85 -16.09
CA GLU A 286 30.80 13.74 -17.26
C GLU A 286 30.06 13.18 -18.49
N ASP A 287 30.06 11.86 -18.66
CA ASP A 287 29.45 11.15 -19.77
C ASP A 287 28.08 10.54 -19.42
N ALA A 288 27.52 10.87 -18.24
CA ALA A 288 26.25 10.29 -17.80
C ALA A 288 25.07 10.89 -18.55
N GLU A 289 24.22 10.05 -19.17
CA GLU A 289 23.00 10.46 -19.85
C GLU A 289 21.77 9.95 -19.06
N ILE A 290 21.10 10.86 -18.33
CA ILE A 290 19.96 10.52 -17.47
C ILE A 290 18.72 11.26 -17.96
N ASN A 291 17.81 10.50 -18.58
CA ASN A 291 16.64 11.06 -19.26
C ASN A 291 15.34 10.49 -18.65
N ASP A 292 14.38 11.38 -18.35
CA ASP A 292 13.05 11.04 -17.82
C ASP A 292 13.10 10.07 -16.62
N CYS A 293 13.97 10.35 -15.65
CA CYS A 293 14.20 9.51 -14.49
C CYS A 293 13.79 10.17 -13.17
N ILE A 294 13.39 9.37 -12.20
CA ILE A 294 13.31 9.77 -10.79
C ILE A 294 14.55 9.24 -10.10
N VAL A 295 15.38 10.14 -9.58
CA VAL A 295 16.65 9.81 -8.91
C VAL A 295 16.57 10.24 -7.46
N ALA A 296 16.79 9.30 -6.53
CA ALA A 296 16.88 9.59 -5.11
C ALA A 296 18.31 9.99 -4.70
N ASP A 297 18.48 10.42 -3.45
CA ASP A 297 19.75 10.87 -2.89
C ASP A 297 20.83 9.77 -2.89
N GLY A 298 22.10 10.15 -2.89
CA GLY A 298 23.25 9.25 -2.72
C GLY A 298 23.61 8.40 -3.93
N CYS A 299 22.97 8.60 -5.09
CA CYS A 299 23.28 7.85 -6.31
C CYS A 299 24.62 8.28 -6.92
N LYS A 300 25.33 7.33 -7.55
CA LYS A 300 26.49 7.58 -8.40
C LYS A 300 26.19 7.09 -9.81
N LEU A 301 26.03 8.01 -10.74
CA LEU A 301 25.56 7.74 -12.09
C LEU A 301 26.63 8.13 -13.11
N GLU A 302 27.21 7.14 -13.79
CA GLU A 302 28.28 7.30 -14.80
C GLU A 302 27.91 6.68 -16.14
N GLY A 303 26.73 6.02 -16.27
CA GLY A 303 26.19 5.41 -17.47
C GLY A 303 24.91 6.10 -17.95
N GLU A 304 24.10 5.37 -18.74
CA GLU A 304 22.89 5.86 -19.37
C GLU A 304 21.64 5.29 -18.70
N ALA A 305 20.65 6.14 -18.41
CA ALA A 305 19.36 5.72 -17.86
C ALA A 305 18.21 6.47 -18.56
N GLU A 306 17.24 5.73 -19.06
CA GLU A 306 16.03 6.27 -19.67
C GLU A 306 14.80 5.69 -19.03
N ARG A 307 13.87 6.55 -18.60
CA ARG A 307 12.61 6.19 -17.94
C ARG A 307 12.78 5.22 -16.77
N CYS A 308 13.66 5.57 -15.83
CA CYS A 308 13.99 4.73 -14.70
C CYS A 308 13.63 5.37 -13.35
N ILE A 309 13.44 4.52 -12.33
CA ILE A 309 13.32 4.95 -10.95
C ILE A 309 14.50 4.41 -10.16
N LEU A 310 15.38 5.31 -9.74
CA LEU A 310 16.61 5.00 -9.03
C LEU A 310 16.46 5.38 -7.56
N PHE A 311 16.52 4.39 -6.70
CA PHE A 311 16.44 4.59 -5.26
C PHE A 311 17.81 4.99 -4.69
N ARG A 312 17.85 5.33 -3.38
CA ARG A 312 19.05 5.82 -2.71
C ARG A 312 20.25 4.90 -2.87
N GLY A 313 21.42 5.48 -3.07
CA GLY A 313 22.69 4.76 -3.11
C GLY A 313 22.91 3.86 -4.33
N VAL A 314 22.09 3.99 -5.37
CA VAL A 314 22.27 3.25 -6.63
C VAL A 314 23.55 3.70 -7.31
N GLN A 315 24.35 2.73 -7.78
CA GLN A 315 25.54 2.97 -8.56
C GLN A 315 25.34 2.42 -9.99
N LEU A 316 25.36 3.30 -10.96
CA LEU A 316 25.35 2.99 -12.39
C LEU A 316 26.75 3.25 -12.94
N CYS A 317 27.49 2.18 -13.23
CA CYS A 317 28.86 2.29 -13.72
C CYS A 317 28.92 2.76 -15.18
N LYS A 318 30.13 3.07 -15.66
CA LYS A 318 30.36 3.55 -17.03
C LYS A 318 29.85 2.56 -18.06
N ASP A 319 29.36 3.11 -19.17
CA ASP A 319 28.88 2.35 -20.33
C ASP A 319 27.74 1.37 -19.99
N ALA A 320 27.14 1.45 -18.78
CA ALA A 320 25.95 0.69 -18.43
C ALA A 320 24.71 1.42 -18.95
N GLU A 321 23.79 0.68 -19.58
CA GLU A 321 22.56 1.20 -20.17
C GLU A 321 21.34 0.59 -19.49
N ILE A 322 20.45 1.42 -18.96
CA ILE A 322 19.20 0.95 -18.33
C ILE A 322 17.99 1.68 -18.89
N GLU A 323 16.95 0.94 -19.24
CA GLU A 323 15.70 1.48 -19.80
C GLU A 323 14.49 0.83 -19.15
N ASP A 324 13.47 1.62 -18.80
CA ASP A 324 12.23 1.17 -18.16
C ASP A 324 12.50 0.28 -16.92
N CYS A 325 13.38 0.73 -16.02
CA CYS A 325 13.80 -0.08 -14.87
C CYS A 325 13.44 0.56 -13.53
N ILE A 326 13.24 -0.28 -12.51
CA ILE A 326 13.12 0.10 -11.12
C ILE A 326 14.31 -0.48 -10.37
N ILE A 327 15.22 0.37 -9.94
CA ILE A 327 16.46 -0.02 -9.27
C ILE A 327 16.39 0.40 -7.81
N MET A 328 16.22 -0.59 -6.92
CA MET A 328 16.08 -0.33 -5.49
C MET A 328 17.44 -0.07 -4.83
N GLN A 329 17.37 0.34 -3.59
CA GLN A 329 18.42 0.91 -2.76
C GLN A 329 19.71 0.06 -2.72
N ASP A 330 20.85 0.73 -2.74
CA ASP A 330 22.21 0.16 -2.57
C ASP A 330 22.56 -0.91 -3.63
N THR A 331 21.96 -0.81 -4.81
CA THR A 331 22.20 -1.69 -5.96
C THR A 331 23.33 -1.16 -6.82
N VAL A 332 24.21 -2.06 -7.28
CA VAL A 332 25.34 -1.75 -8.16
C VAL A 332 25.12 -2.38 -9.51
N ILE A 333 25.17 -1.57 -10.57
CA ILE A 333 25.09 -2.01 -11.97
C ILE A 333 26.47 -1.84 -12.59
N GLY A 334 27.08 -2.98 -12.95
CA GLY A 334 28.46 -3.05 -13.46
C GLY A 334 28.64 -2.43 -14.84
N GLU A 335 29.88 -2.12 -15.18
CA GLU A 335 30.28 -1.50 -16.44
C GLU A 335 29.76 -2.27 -17.67
N GLY A 336 29.17 -1.55 -18.63
CA GLY A 336 28.65 -2.11 -19.87
C GLY A 336 27.48 -3.09 -19.70
N ALA A 337 26.79 -3.08 -18.56
CA ALA A 337 25.59 -3.90 -18.35
C ALA A 337 24.37 -3.28 -19.04
N GLU A 338 23.51 -4.10 -19.64
CA GLU A 338 22.30 -3.66 -20.35
C GLU A 338 21.05 -4.21 -19.64
N LEU A 339 20.16 -3.33 -19.15
CA LEU A 339 18.93 -3.71 -18.46
C LEU A 339 17.71 -3.07 -19.12
N LYS A 340 16.64 -3.88 -19.34
CA LYS A 340 15.37 -3.36 -19.85
C LYS A 340 14.18 -4.09 -19.25
N TYR A 341 13.18 -3.34 -18.75
CA TYR A 341 12.01 -3.86 -18.04
C TYR A 341 12.39 -4.75 -16.85
N VAL A 342 13.26 -4.23 -15.97
CA VAL A 342 13.83 -4.97 -14.85
C VAL A 342 13.49 -4.28 -13.53
N ILE A 343 13.15 -5.08 -12.52
CA ILE A 343 13.06 -4.65 -11.13
C ILE A 343 14.23 -5.29 -10.38
N LEU A 344 15.21 -4.48 -9.97
CA LEU A 344 16.26 -4.93 -9.06
C LEU A 344 15.86 -4.56 -7.63
N ASP A 345 15.76 -5.56 -6.77
CA ASP A 345 15.52 -5.32 -5.34
C ASP A 345 16.80 -4.78 -4.68
N LYS A 346 16.74 -4.47 -3.40
CA LYS A 346 17.85 -3.88 -2.63
C LYS A 346 19.07 -4.75 -2.59
N ASP A 347 20.23 -4.10 -2.48
CA ASP A 347 21.51 -4.77 -2.27
C ASP A 347 21.89 -5.76 -3.40
N VAL A 348 21.41 -5.55 -4.63
CA VAL A 348 21.71 -6.39 -5.81
C VAL A 348 23.01 -5.92 -6.46
N THR A 349 23.79 -6.88 -6.94
CA THR A 349 24.97 -6.60 -7.76
C THR A 349 24.83 -7.24 -9.14
N VAL A 350 24.82 -6.40 -10.18
CA VAL A 350 24.84 -6.81 -11.58
C VAL A 350 26.28 -6.73 -12.08
N PRO A 351 26.89 -7.83 -12.53
CA PRO A 351 28.28 -7.82 -13.01
C PRO A 351 28.42 -7.04 -14.32
N ALA A 352 29.66 -6.66 -14.63
CA ALA A 352 29.99 -5.98 -15.89
C ALA A 352 29.56 -6.81 -17.13
N GLY A 353 28.97 -6.14 -18.11
CA GLY A 353 28.53 -6.73 -19.36
C GLY A 353 27.32 -7.66 -19.28
N ALA A 354 26.67 -7.76 -18.13
CA ALA A 354 25.47 -8.58 -17.96
C ALA A 354 24.28 -7.98 -18.74
N LYS A 355 23.43 -8.86 -19.29
CA LYS A 355 22.24 -8.44 -20.03
C LYS A 355 21.00 -9.04 -19.43
N LEU A 356 20.13 -8.17 -18.89
CA LEU A 356 18.86 -8.55 -18.28
C LEU A 356 17.70 -7.91 -19.03
N ARG A 357 16.73 -8.73 -19.41
CA ARG A 357 15.59 -8.24 -20.18
C ARG A 357 14.28 -8.89 -19.75
N GLY A 358 13.36 -8.08 -19.28
CA GLY A 358 11.96 -8.43 -19.15
C GLY A 358 11.13 -7.92 -20.34
N THR A 359 9.82 -7.84 -20.13
CA THR A 359 8.89 -7.18 -21.05
C THR A 359 7.96 -6.27 -20.26
N LYS A 360 7.27 -5.34 -20.93
CA LYS A 360 6.33 -4.42 -20.29
C LYS A 360 5.25 -5.14 -19.45
N ASN A 361 4.79 -6.32 -19.91
CA ASN A 361 3.76 -7.10 -19.22
C ASN A 361 4.33 -8.14 -18.24
N HIS A 362 5.63 -8.42 -18.33
CA HIS A 362 6.33 -9.37 -17.45
C HIS A 362 7.72 -8.81 -17.13
N PRO A 363 7.82 -7.84 -16.20
CA PRO A 363 9.11 -7.31 -15.77
C PRO A 363 9.95 -8.42 -15.12
N TYR A 364 11.25 -8.41 -15.39
CA TYR A 364 12.18 -9.37 -14.79
C TYR A 364 12.54 -8.90 -13.37
N VAL A 365 12.32 -9.74 -12.39
CA VAL A 365 12.56 -9.38 -10.97
C VAL A 365 13.80 -10.10 -10.46
N VAL A 366 14.72 -9.34 -9.89
CA VAL A 366 15.89 -9.85 -9.18
C VAL A 366 15.71 -9.65 -7.68
N LYS A 367 15.92 -10.73 -6.92
CA LYS A 367 15.69 -10.74 -5.47
C LYS A 367 16.74 -9.95 -4.72
N ARG A 368 16.37 -9.53 -3.53
CA ARG A 368 17.24 -8.80 -2.63
C ARG A 368 18.54 -9.54 -2.32
N GLY A 369 19.68 -8.85 -2.52
CA GLY A 369 21.02 -9.31 -2.17
C GLY A 369 21.58 -10.37 -3.12
N GLU A 370 20.98 -10.56 -4.30
CA GLU A 370 21.50 -11.45 -5.32
C GLU A 370 22.66 -10.79 -6.09
N THR A 371 23.62 -11.62 -6.47
CA THR A 371 24.63 -11.30 -7.49
C THR A 371 24.32 -12.16 -8.69
N ILE A 372 24.16 -11.57 -9.88
CA ILE A 372 23.72 -12.24 -11.11
C ILE A 372 24.94 -12.74 -11.87
#